data_9bcd0cb03a1a95f1e29573f005f79073
#
_entry.id   9bcd0cb03a1a95f1e29573f005f79073
#
_cell.length_a   1.000
_cell.length_b   1.000
_cell.length_c   1.000
_cell.angle_alpha   90.00
_cell.angle_beta   90.00
_cell.angle_gamma   90.00
#
_symmetry.space_group_name_H-M   'P 1'
#
loop_
_entity.id
_entity.type
_entity.pdbx_description
1 polymer ?
#
loop_
_entity_poly.entity_id
_entity_poly.type
_entity_poly.pdbx_seq_one_letter_code
_entity_poly.pdbx_strand_id
1 'polypeptide(L)'
;MTSTGTEGFDYVIVGAGSAGCVLADRLSRDDRVRVLLLDAGGPDTDELIHIPAALGMLFGSHPDWSYRTVEQPQPGRTFSWPRGKTLGGSSSTNVMIYTRGNRHDYDAWRDEYGAKGWGYDDVLPYFVKSESNRRLGEPYHGSDGPLHVEDRVYTHELSRSWLDAAVEWGLDRTDDFAGESPVGAGLYQVTCHHGRRWSRPTPICARPLTDPTSRYAPVPWQQRSRSTDHARPASPISGTDRSGRPTPAGRSCSAADPSTRPSCCSCRA
;
A
#
# COMPACT_ATOMS: atom_id res chain seq x y z
N MET A 1 -26.38 31.39 26.70
CA MET A 1 -26.47 29.93 26.54
C MET A 1 -26.08 29.64 25.11
N THR A 2 -24.81 29.34 24.91
CA THR A 2 -24.28 28.97 23.59
C THR A 2 -24.72 27.51 23.29
N SER A 3 -25.59 27.34 22.33
CA SER A 3 -25.98 26.05 21.81
C SER A 3 -24.70 25.35 21.33
N THR A 4 -24.26 24.32 22.02
CA THR A 4 -23.30 23.34 21.51
C THR A 4 -24.04 22.48 20.51
N GLY A 5 -24.24 23.04 19.31
CA GLY A 5 -24.74 22.23 18.20
C GLY A 5 -23.78 21.07 17.98
N THR A 6 -24.26 19.84 18.12
CA THR A 6 -23.53 18.64 17.71
C THR A 6 -23.31 18.75 16.21
N GLU A 7 -22.05 19.03 15.81
CA GLU A 7 -21.71 19.00 14.40
C GLU A 7 -21.87 17.55 13.88
N GLY A 8 -22.85 17.33 13.02
CA GLY A 8 -23.04 16.04 12.34
C GLY A 8 -22.15 15.93 11.12
N PHE A 9 -21.66 14.74 10.81
CA PHE A 9 -20.95 14.40 9.59
C PHE A 9 -21.68 13.28 8.86
N ASP A 10 -21.71 13.36 7.53
CA ASP A 10 -22.32 12.33 6.69
C ASP A 10 -21.40 11.10 6.56
N TYR A 11 -20.06 11.35 6.55
CA TYR A 11 -19.04 10.32 6.50
C TYR A 11 -17.96 10.56 7.52
N VAL A 12 -17.51 9.46 8.15
CA VAL A 12 -16.33 9.44 9.01
C VAL A 12 -15.33 8.46 8.42
N ILE A 13 -14.17 8.96 8.02
CA ILE A 13 -13.07 8.17 7.46
C ILE A 13 -12.00 8.03 8.52
N VAL A 14 -11.60 6.79 8.82
CA VAL A 14 -10.55 6.49 9.80
C VAL A 14 -9.28 6.07 9.06
N GLY A 15 -8.25 6.87 9.19
CA GLY A 15 -6.96 6.74 8.52
C GLY A 15 -6.83 7.69 7.33
N ALA A 16 -5.93 8.68 7.44
CA ALA A 16 -5.57 9.62 6.39
C ALA A 16 -4.37 9.13 5.55
N GLY A 17 -4.30 7.82 5.31
CA GLY A 17 -3.39 7.24 4.33
C GLY A 17 -3.85 7.46 2.89
N SER A 18 -3.19 6.84 1.92
CA SER A 18 -3.48 7.03 0.49
C SER A 18 -4.96 6.83 0.15
N ALA A 19 -5.58 5.75 0.64
CA ALA A 19 -7.00 5.45 0.36
C ALA A 19 -7.95 6.44 1.06
N GLY A 20 -7.71 6.74 2.34
CA GLY A 20 -8.55 7.67 3.11
C GLY A 20 -8.52 9.08 2.53
N CYS A 21 -7.37 9.54 2.08
CA CYS A 21 -7.25 10.83 1.40
C CYS A 21 -8.06 10.88 0.09
N VAL A 22 -8.01 9.81 -0.71
CA VAL A 22 -8.80 9.72 -1.96
C VAL A 22 -10.30 9.75 -1.65
N LEU A 23 -10.75 8.98 -0.66
CA LEU A 23 -12.15 8.98 -0.25
C LEU A 23 -12.60 10.36 0.26
N ALA A 24 -11.78 10.99 1.10
CA ALA A 24 -12.09 12.31 1.63
C ALA A 24 -12.24 13.34 0.50
N ASP A 25 -11.30 13.38 -0.46
CA ASP A 25 -11.41 14.30 -1.62
C ASP A 25 -12.66 14.03 -2.44
N ARG A 26 -12.93 12.76 -2.76
CA ARG A 26 -14.05 12.42 -3.67
C ARG A 26 -15.41 12.69 -3.03
N LEU A 27 -15.58 12.34 -1.76
CA LEU A 27 -16.84 12.52 -1.04
C LEU A 27 -17.11 13.98 -0.71
N SER A 28 -16.07 14.79 -0.44
CA SER A 28 -16.22 16.22 -0.13
C SER A 28 -16.36 17.13 -1.36
N ARG A 29 -16.44 16.59 -2.58
CA ARG A 29 -16.67 17.38 -3.80
C ARG A 29 -18.09 17.92 -3.90
N ASP A 30 -19.04 17.26 -3.27
CA ASP A 30 -20.38 17.78 -3.07
C ASP A 30 -20.38 18.61 -1.77
N ASP A 31 -20.54 19.91 -1.90
CA ASP A 31 -20.52 20.86 -0.78
C ASP A 31 -21.64 20.63 0.25
N ARG A 32 -22.62 19.79 -0.07
CA ARG A 32 -23.67 19.34 0.85
C ARG A 32 -23.23 18.20 1.75
N VAL A 33 -22.12 17.52 1.41
CA VAL A 33 -21.61 16.35 2.12
C VAL A 33 -20.50 16.78 3.08
N ARG A 34 -20.69 16.49 4.37
CA ARG A 34 -19.70 16.76 5.42
C ARG A 34 -18.89 15.51 5.74
N VAL A 35 -17.58 15.62 5.58
CA VAL A 35 -16.64 14.51 5.79
C VAL A 35 -15.72 14.80 6.95
N LEU A 36 -15.63 13.86 7.91
CA LEU A 36 -14.63 13.85 8.96
C LEU A 36 -13.54 12.85 8.65
N LEU A 37 -12.30 13.31 8.56
CA LEU A 37 -11.12 12.47 8.37
C LEU A 37 -10.33 12.41 9.68
N LEU A 38 -10.23 11.22 10.26
CA LEU A 38 -9.51 10.96 11.51
C LEU A 38 -8.20 10.24 11.22
N ASP A 39 -7.11 10.70 11.83
CA ASP A 39 -5.82 9.99 11.76
C ASP A 39 -5.10 9.99 13.10
N ALA A 40 -4.28 8.97 13.34
CA ALA A 40 -3.47 8.86 14.55
C ALA A 40 -2.15 9.64 14.45
N GLY A 41 -1.71 9.96 13.25
CA GLY A 41 -0.52 10.77 12.98
C GLY A 41 -0.84 12.25 12.88
N GLY A 42 0.20 13.06 12.97
CA GLY A 42 0.13 14.50 12.73
C GLY A 42 0.24 14.88 11.26
N PRO A 43 0.28 16.17 10.93
CA PRO A 43 0.56 16.65 9.59
C PRO A 43 1.97 16.23 9.15
N ASP A 44 2.16 16.09 7.84
CA ASP A 44 3.42 15.70 7.20
C ASP A 44 4.40 16.89 7.03
N THR A 45 4.61 17.65 8.09
CA THR A 45 5.44 18.87 8.07
C THR A 45 6.93 18.61 8.23
N ASP A 46 7.34 17.37 8.52
CA ASP A 46 8.74 17.01 8.60
C ASP A 46 9.37 17.03 7.19
N GLU A 47 10.39 17.89 7.01
CA GLU A 47 11.09 18.04 5.73
C GLU A 47 11.71 16.73 5.23
N LEU A 48 12.10 15.82 6.12
CA LEU A 48 12.65 14.50 5.75
C LEU A 48 11.64 13.66 4.97
N ILE A 49 10.35 13.86 5.17
CA ILE A 49 9.28 13.20 4.40
C ILE A 49 9.39 13.58 2.91
N HIS A 50 9.68 14.84 2.63
CA HIS A 50 9.66 15.38 1.27
C HIS A 50 10.96 15.16 0.49
N ILE A 51 12.04 14.75 1.16
CA ILE A 51 13.35 14.51 0.57
C ILE A 51 13.49 13.01 0.27
N PRO A 52 13.49 12.57 -1.01
CA PRO A 52 13.59 11.16 -1.36
C PRO A 52 14.82 10.45 -0.76
N ALA A 53 15.97 11.13 -0.73
CA ALA A 53 17.22 10.59 -0.17
C ALA A 53 17.17 10.37 1.35
N ALA A 54 16.25 11.02 2.07
CA ALA A 54 16.11 10.91 3.52
C ALA A 54 15.25 9.69 3.95
N LEU A 55 14.78 8.89 3.01
CA LEU A 55 13.91 7.72 3.26
C LEU A 55 14.37 6.87 4.45
N GLY A 56 15.66 6.52 4.52
CA GLY A 56 16.21 5.69 5.59
C GLY A 56 16.08 6.30 7.00
N MET A 57 15.95 7.61 7.08
CA MET A 57 15.81 8.35 8.36
C MET A 57 14.36 8.34 8.89
N LEU A 58 13.39 7.97 8.05
CA LEU A 58 11.98 7.92 8.44
C LEU A 58 11.63 6.63 9.19
N PHE A 59 12.39 5.54 8.98
CA PHE A 59 12.12 4.27 9.64
C PHE A 59 12.49 4.32 11.12
N GLY A 60 11.53 3.97 11.99
CA GLY A 60 11.69 4.04 13.43
C GLY A 60 11.65 5.45 14.01
N SER A 61 11.38 6.50 13.20
CA SER A 61 11.24 7.87 13.64
C SER A 61 9.79 8.23 14.01
N HIS A 62 9.52 9.49 14.40
CA HIS A 62 8.18 9.92 14.82
C HIS A 62 7.05 9.61 13.83
N PRO A 63 7.19 9.79 12.49
CA PRO A 63 6.14 9.46 11.52
C PRO A 63 6.03 7.96 11.19
N ASP A 64 6.60 7.07 12.00
CA ASP A 64 6.52 5.62 11.82
C ASP A 64 5.83 4.95 13.00
N TRP A 65 4.91 4.01 12.73
CA TRP A 65 4.30 3.17 13.75
C TRP A 65 5.31 2.23 14.43
N SER A 66 6.45 1.99 13.80
CA SER A 66 7.54 1.11 14.28
C SER A 66 7.07 -0.29 14.65
N TYR A 67 6.13 -0.84 13.87
CA TYR A 67 5.63 -2.19 14.11
C TYR A 67 6.75 -3.22 13.96
N ARG A 68 6.60 -4.31 14.71
CA ARG A 68 7.43 -5.51 14.58
C ARG A 68 6.52 -6.72 14.41
N THR A 69 6.96 -7.67 13.58
CA THR A 69 6.26 -8.96 13.46
C THR A 69 6.38 -9.74 14.75
N VAL A 70 5.50 -10.72 14.95
CA VAL A 70 5.79 -11.81 15.87
C VAL A 70 7.03 -12.55 15.39
N GLU A 71 7.68 -13.30 16.27
CA GLU A 71 8.80 -14.14 15.88
C GLU A 71 8.37 -15.10 14.77
N GLN A 72 9.15 -15.09 13.67
CA GLN A 72 8.90 -15.98 12.54
C GLN A 72 9.62 -17.30 12.80
N PRO A 73 8.95 -18.47 12.71
CA PRO A 73 9.57 -19.77 13.02
C PRO A 73 10.85 -20.03 12.23
N GLN A 74 10.91 -19.59 11.01
CA GLN A 74 12.10 -19.57 10.17
C GLN A 74 12.23 -18.16 9.59
N PRO A 75 13.26 -17.41 9.95
CA PRO A 75 14.58 -17.73 10.55
C PRO A 75 14.68 -17.53 12.08
N GLY A 76 13.62 -17.65 12.87
CA GLY A 76 13.66 -17.50 14.33
C GLY A 76 13.93 -16.06 14.79
N ARG A 77 13.34 -15.06 14.10
CA ARG A 77 13.54 -13.64 14.43
C ARG A 77 12.30 -12.78 14.11
N THR A 78 12.22 -11.62 14.74
CA THR A 78 11.24 -10.59 14.43
C THR A 78 11.77 -9.65 13.35
N PHE A 79 10.87 -9.11 12.53
CA PHE A 79 11.19 -8.12 11.50
C PHE A 79 10.58 -6.77 11.86
N SER A 80 11.29 -5.69 11.52
CA SER A 80 10.72 -4.36 11.51
C SER A 80 9.71 -4.25 10.36
N TRP A 81 8.55 -3.64 10.65
CA TRP A 81 7.46 -3.47 9.69
C TRP A 81 7.00 -2.02 9.65
N PRO A 82 7.77 -1.13 9.00
CA PRO A 82 7.48 0.30 8.97
C PRO A 82 6.10 0.59 8.35
N ARG A 83 5.37 1.52 8.96
CA ARG A 83 4.11 2.06 8.46
C ARG A 83 4.00 3.52 8.85
N GLY A 84 3.63 4.36 7.90
CA GLY A 84 3.51 5.79 8.18
C GLY A 84 2.42 6.11 9.20
N LYS A 85 2.79 6.92 10.19
CA LYS A 85 1.93 7.50 11.22
C LYS A 85 1.92 9.01 11.06
N THR A 86 1.40 9.48 9.96
CA THR A 86 1.34 10.89 9.56
C THR A 86 0.29 11.05 8.48
N LEU A 87 -0.11 12.28 8.18
CA LEU A 87 -0.96 12.58 7.03
C LEU A 87 -0.31 12.03 5.74
N GLY A 88 -1.10 11.31 4.93
CA GLY A 88 -0.60 10.54 3.79
C GLY A 88 -0.23 9.09 4.13
N GLY A 89 -0.11 8.75 5.43
CA GLY A 89 0.21 7.40 5.88
C GLY A 89 1.51 6.88 5.28
N SER A 90 1.52 5.64 4.81
CA SER A 90 2.73 5.03 4.23
C SER A 90 3.16 5.63 2.88
N SER A 91 2.31 6.41 2.18
CA SER A 91 2.80 7.16 1.01
C SER A 91 3.78 8.28 1.39
N SER A 92 3.73 8.74 2.65
CA SER A 92 4.69 9.71 3.20
C SER A 92 6.00 9.07 3.69
N THR A 93 6.07 7.74 3.80
CA THR A 93 7.25 7.05 4.34
C THR A 93 7.75 5.87 3.47
N ASN A 94 7.12 5.58 2.34
CA ASN A 94 7.50 4.49 1.44
C ASN A 94 8.75 4.82 0.61
N VAL A 95 9.21 3.85 -0.17
CA VAL A 95 10.37 4.00 -1.07
C VAL A 95 10.03 4.64 -2.43
N MET A 96 8.81 5.14 -2.60
CA MET A 96 8.32 5.85 -3.79
C MET A 96 8.30 5.02 -5.10
N ILE A 97 8.73 3.78 -5.10
CA ILE A 97 8.69 2.93 -6.29
C ILE A 97 7.26 2.84 -6.82
N TYR A 98 7.09 3.16 -8.11
CA TYR A 98 5.79 3.06 -8.78
C TYR A 98 5.70 1.78 -9.61
N THR A 99 4.73 0.95 -9.27
CA THR A 99 4.35 -0.25 -10.02
C THR A 99 2.89 -0.61 -9.68
N ARG A 100 2.24 -1.36 -10.55
CA ARG A 100 0.81 -1.72 -10.39
C ARG A 100 0.59 -3.19 -10.08
N GLY A 101 1.59 -4.02 -10.19
CA GLY A 101 1.45 -5.47 -10.19
C GLY A 101 1.15 -6.04 -11.58
N ASN A 102 1.11 -7.35 -11.66
CA ASN A 102 0.91 -8.06 -12.92
C ASN A 102 -0.59 -8.17 -13.27
N ARG A 103 -0.91 -8.20 -14.56
CA ARG A 103 -2.28 -8.47 -15.05
C ARG A 103 -2.88 -9.74 -14.43
N HIS A 104 -2.08 -10.78 -14.32
CA HIS A 104 -2.53 -12.07 -13.76
C HIS A 104 -3.01 -11.98 -12.31
N ASP A 105 -2.45 -11.08 -11.50
CA ASP A 105 -2.85 -10.93 -10.09
C ASP A 105 -4.30 -10.43 -10.00
N TYR A 106 -4.67 -9.46 -10.84
CA TYR A 106 -6.03 -8.91 -10.89
C TYR A 106 -7.02 -9.88 -11.54
N ASP A 107 -6.60 -10.54 -12.62
CA ASP A 107 -7.45 -11.51 -13.28
C ASP A 107 -7.72 -12.71 -12.37
N ALA A 108 -6.74 -13.17 -11.58
CA ALA A 108 -6.94 -14.17 -10.54
C ALA A 108 -7.93 -13.71 -9.45
N TRP A 109 -7.88 -12.44 -9.04
CA TRP A 109 -8.89 -11.91 -8.11
C TRP A 109 -10.30 -12.06 -8.66
N ARG A 110 -10.52 -11.73 -9.95
CA ARG A 110 -11.81 -11.89 -10.61
C ARG A 110 -12.21 -13.36 -10.79
N ASP A 111 -11.30 -14.19 -11.33
CA ASP A 111 -11.62 -15.51 -11.85
C ASP A 111 -11.52 -16.61 -10.79
N GLU A 112 -10.54 -16.55 -9.90
CA GLU A 112 -10.29 -17.58 -8.89
C GLU A 112 -10.96 -17.23 -7.54
N TYR A 113 -10.95 -15.94 -7.16
CA TYR A 113 -11.45 -15.49 -5.86
C TYR A 113 -12.84 -14.81 -5.94
N GLY A 114 -13.42 -14.71 -7.13
CA GLY A 114 -14.80 -14.22 -7.34
C GLY A 114 -14.98 -12.71 -7.18
N ALA A 115 -13.92 -11.92 -7.19
CA ALA A 115 -13.96 -10.47 -7.11
C ALA A 115 -14.33 -9.86 -8.48
N LYS A 116 -15.59 -10.01 -8.89
CA LYS A 116 -16.11 -9.48 -10.16
C LYS A 116 -15.92 -7.97 -10.24
N GLY A 117 -15.44 -7.46 -11.39
CA GLY A 117 -15.13 -6.05 -11.60
C GLY A 117 -13.74 -5.64 -11.10
N TRP A 118 -12.88 -6.62 -10.73
CA TRP A 118 -11.50 -6.39 -10.26
C TRP A 118 -10.45 -7.04 -11.16
N GLY A 119 -10.82 -7.51 -12.36
CA GLY A 119 -9.83 -7.92 -13.36
C GLY A 119 -8.99 -6.74 -13.84
N TYR A 120 -7.86 -7.03 -14.46
CA TYR A 120 -6.92 -5.97 -14.87
C TYR A 120 -7.58 -4.91 -15.76
N ASP A 121 -8.36 -5.32 -16.74
CA ASP A 121 -9.03 -4.38 -17.64
C ASP A 121 -10.13 -3.56 -16.93
N ASP A 122 -10.72 -4.09 -15.86
CA ASP A 122 -11.68 -3.36 -15.03
C ASP A 122 -11.00 -2.25 -14.21
N VAL A 123 -9.77 -2.49 -13.71
CA VAL A 123 -9.05 -1.56 -12.82
C VAL A 123 -8.12 -0.61 -13.56
N LEU A 124 -7.63 -0.97 -14.76
CA LEU A 124 -6.71 -0.14 -15.55
C LEU A 124 -7.21 1.31 -15.76
N PRO A 125 -8.48 1.57 -16.09
CA PRO A 125 -8.98 2.93 -16.25
C PRO A 125 -8.82 3.80 -14.99
N TYR A 126 -8.88 3.19 -13.80
CA TYR A 126 -8.68 3.89 -12.53
C TYR A 126 -7.21 4.19 -12.27
N PHE A 127 -6.29 3.30 -12.66
CA PHE A 127 -4.85 3.59 -12.62
C PHE A 127 -4.50 4.74 -13.55
N VAL A 128 -4.93 4.69 -14.80
CA VAL A 128 -4.72 5.77 -15.79
C VAL A 128 -5.30 7.08 -15.28
N LYS A 129 -6.54 7.08 -14.78
CA LYS A 129 -7.21 8.27 -14.23
C LYS A 129 -6.48 8.88 -13.03
N SER A 130 -5.79 8.06 -12.24
CA SER A 130 -5.09 8.54 -11.03
C SER A 130 -3.71 9.10 -11.32
N GLU A 131 -3.10 8.74 -12.43
CA GLU A 131 -1.70 8.99 -12.75
C GLU A 131 -1.49 10.27 -13.57
N SER A 132 -0.42 10.98 -13.27
CA SER A 132 0.19 12.02 -14.11
C SER A 132 1.65 11.66 -14.36
N ASN A 133 1.88 10.89 -15.41
CA ASN A 133 3.21 10.42 -15.81
C ASN A 133 3.90 11.45 -16.69
N ARG A 134 5.17 11.74 -16.40
CA ARG A 134 5.95 12.73 -17.18
C ARG A 134 6.51 12.20 -18.50
N ARG A 135 6.65 10.88 -18.63
CA ARG A 135 7.32 10.26 -19.79
C ARG A 135 6.45 9.28 -20.55
N LEU A 136 5.70 8.45 -19.84
CA LEU A 136 4.87 7.39 -20.40
C LEU A 136 3.44 7.89 -20.61
N GLY A 137 2.74 7.31 -21.60
CA GLY A 137 1.40 7.71 -21.99
C GLY A 137 0.46 6.53 -22.24
N GLU A 138 -0.66 6.81 -22.86
CA GLU A 138 -1.66 5.80 -23.23
C GLU A 138 -1.06 4.59 -23.98
N PRO A 139 -1.68 3.41 -23.88
CA PRO A 139 -2.94 3.15 -23.18
C PRO A 139 -2.78 2.84 -21.68
N TYR A 140 -1.54 2.67 -21.19
CA TYR A 140 -1.29 2.21 -19.83
C TYR A 140 -1.10 3.34 -18.83
N HIS A 141 -0.79 4.55 -19.26
CA HIS A 141 -0.44 5.67 -18.38
C HIS A 141 -1.31 6.90 -18.62
N GLY A 142 -1.57 7.64 -17.54
CA GLY A 142 -2.30 8.90 -17.57
C GLY A 142 -1.38 10.11 -17.45
N SER A 143 -1.83 11.27 -17.95
CA SER A 143 -1.10 12.54 -17.92
C SER A 143 -1.66 13.57 -16.95
N ASP A 144 -2.93 13.43 -16.54
CA ASP A 144 -3.71 14.50 -15.88
C ASP A 144 -4.21 14.12 -14.48
N GLY A 145 -3.79 12.95 -13.98
CA GLY A 145 -4.20 12.48 -12.67
C GLY A 145 -3.48 13.18 -11.52
N PRO A 146 -3.98 13.05 -10.30
CA PRO A 146 -3.41 13.71 -9.12
C PRO A 146 -2.11 13.08 -8.62
N LEU A 147 -1.76 11.86 -9.05
CA LEU A 147 -0.56 11.14 -8.62
C LEU A 147 0.58 11.38 -9.62
N HIS A 148 1.52 12.24 -9.28
CA HIS A 148 2.68 12.47 -10.13
C HIS A 148 3.65 11.29 -10.08
N VAL A 149 4.07 10.88 -11.28
CA VAL A 149 5.05 9.81 -11.51
C VAL A 149 6.11 10.32 -12.47
N GLU A 150 7.37 10.17 -12.10
CA GLU A 150 8.49 10.62 -12.92
C GLU A 150 9.68 9.64 -12.83
N ASP A 151 10.63 9.79 -13.74
CA ASP A 151 11.90 9.09 -13.64
C ASP A 151 12.72 9.69 -12.50
N ARG A 152 13.61 8.88 -11.92
CA ARG A 152 14.51 9.38 -10.87
C ARG A 152 15.41 10.48 -11.42
N VAL A 153 15.62 11.51 -10.62
CA VAL A 153 16.51 12.63 -10.96
C VAL A 153 17.96 12.17 -11.16
N TYR A 154 18.37 11.16 -10.39
CA TYR A 154 19.72 10.61 -10.41
C TYR A 154 19.73 9.09 -10.42
N THR A 155 20.61 8.51 -11.20
CA THR A 155 20.89 7.08 -11.23
C THR A 155 22.41 6.89 -11.20
N HIS A 156 22.91 6.20 -10.16
CA HIS A 156 24.34 5.92 -10.00
C HIS A 156 24.86 5.03 -11.13
N GLU A 157 26.12 5.20 -11.52
CA GLU A 157 26.75 4.43 -12.60
C GLU A 157 26.74 2.91 -12.33
N LEU A 158 26.99 2.49 -11.10
CA LEU A 158 26.91 1.07 -10.71
C LEU A 158 25.51 0.48 -10.93
N SER A 159 24.44 1.26 -10.75
CA SER A 159 23.08 0.80 -11.05
C SER A 159 22.86 0.57 -12.53
N ARG A 160 23.48 1.38 -13.37
CA ARG A 160 23.46 1.20 -14.83
C ARG A 160 24.26 -0.04 -15.24
N SER A 161 25.49 -0.17 -14.71
CA SER A 161 26.34 -1.35 -14.97
C SER A 161 25.69 -2.65 -14.51
N TRP A 162 24.99 -2.62 -13.36
CA TRP A 162 24.24 -3.77 -12.88
C TRP A 162 23.10 -4.14 -13.81
N LEU A 163 22.38 -3.13 -14.33
CA LEU A 163 21.30 -3.34 -15.29
C LEU A 163 21.84 -3.92 -16.60
N ASP A 164 22.96 -3.39 -17.10
CA ASP A 164 23.58 -3.88 -18.33
C ASP A 164 24.05 -5.35 -18.15
N ALA A 165 24.64 -5.69 -17.02
CA ALA A 165 25.02 -7.07 -16.69
C ALA A 165 23.79 -8.01 -16.60
N ALA A 166 22.66 -7.54 -16.10
CA ALA A 166 21.43 -8.32 -16.05
C ALA A 166 20.90 -8.63 -17.46
N VAL A 167 21.00 -7.67 -18.37
CA VAL A 167 20.64 -7.84 -19.80
C VAL A 167 21.65 -8.78 -20.50
N GLU A 168 22.93 -8.64 -20.26
CA GLU A 168 23.97 -9.56 -20.75
C GLU A 168 23.76 -10.99 -20.26
N TRP A 169 23.23 -11.15 -19.05
CA TRP A 169 22.87 -12.47 -18.49
C TRP A 169 21.62 -13.08 -19.13
N GLY A 170 20.87 -12.31 -19.94
CA GLY A 170 19.73 -12.81 -20.72
C GLY A 170 18.36 -12.33 -20.24
N LEU A 171 18.28 -11.33 -19.37
CA LEU A 171 17.00 -10.70 -19.05
C LEU A 171 16.64 -9.68 -20.14
N ASP A 172 15.36 -9.63 -20.51
CA ASP A 172 14.86 -8.57 -21.38
C ASP A 172 14.95 -7.21 -20.69
N ARG A 173 15.31 -6.17 -21.45
CA ARG A 173 15.27 -4.81 -20.96
C ARG A 173 13.83 -4.30 -20.94
N THR A 174 13.42 -3.69 -19.83
CA THR A 174 12.14 -2.97 -19.75
C THR A 174 12.35 -1.55 -19.25
N ASP A 175 11.65 -0.61 -19.87
CA ASP A 175 11.60 0.79 -19.45
C ASP A 175 10.25 1.14 -18.79
N ASP A 176 9.37 0.13 -18.66
CA ASP A 176 8.04 0.31 -18.12
C ASP A 176 7.56 -0.94 -17.34
N PHE A 177 7.51 -0.83 -16.03
CA PHE A 177 6.99 -1.89 -15.14
C PHE A 177 5.48 -1.82 -14.87
N ALA A 178 4.79 -0.88 -15.50
CA ALA A 178 3.34 -0.72 -15.38
C ALA A 178 2.63 -0.76 -16.75
N GLY A 179 3.36 -1.09 -17.82
CA GLY A 179 2.87 -1.22 -19.18
C GLY A 179 2.42 -2.63 -19.53
N GLU A 180 2.51 -2.94 -20.83
CA GLU A 180 2.07 -4.22 -21.40
C GLU A 180 2.87 -5.41 -20.87
N SER A 181 4.21 -5.26 -20.77
CA SER A 181 5.12 -6.31 -20.31
C SER A 181 5.96 -5.81 -19.13
N PRO A 182 5.52 -6.05 -17.89
CA PRO A 182 6.21 -5.60 -16.69
C PRO A 182 7.40 -6.49 -16.29
N VAL A 183 7.74 -7.49 -17.09
CA VAL A 183 8.81 -8.45 -16.81
C VAL A 183 10.10 -8.01 -17.50
N GLY A 184 11.21 -8.04 -16.77
CA GLY A 184 12.52 -7.70 -17.31
C GLY A 184 13.41 -6.97 -16.31
N ALA A 185 14.55 -6.47 -16.81
CA ALA A 185 15.49 -5.64 -16.08
C ALA A 185 15.34 -4.18 -16.48
N GLY A 186 15.11 -3.30 -15.50
CA GLY A 186 14.86 -1.90 -15.76
C GLY A 186 14.97 -1.04 -14.50
N LEU A 187 14.70 0.22 -14.68
CA LEU A 187 14.73 1.20 -13.61
C LEU A 187 13.30 1.70 -13.33
N TYR A 188 12.80 1.46 -12.12
CA TYR A 188 11.46 1.93 -11.73
C TYR A 188 11.31 3.43 -11.83
N GLN A 189 10.13 3.88 -12.24
CA GLN A 189 9.67 5.24 -11.99
C GLN A 189 9.30 5.40 -10.50
N VAL A 190 9.19 6.65 -10.07
CA VAL A 190 8.93 6.99 -8.67
C VAL A 190 7.78 7.98 -8.54
N THR A 191 7.06 7.90 -7.42
CA THR A 191 6.02 8.86 -7.06
C THR A 191 6.65 10.13 -6.50
N CYS A 192 7.22 10.91 -7.42
CA CYS A 192 7.86 12.19 -7.15
C CYS A 192 7.33 13.27 -8.09
N HIS A 193 7.53 14.53 -7.70
CA HIS A 193 7.29 15.70 -8.53
C HIS A 193 8.41 16.71 -8.33
N HIS A 194 9.12 17.02 -9.41
CA HIS A 194 10.30 17.87 -9.40
C HIS A 194 11.35 17.44 -8.35
N GLY A 195 11.61 16.13 -8.27
CA GLY A 195 12.60 15.56 -7.35
C GLY A 195 12.19 15.56 -5.88
N ARG A 196 10.98 15.93 -5.54
CA ARG A 196 10.41 15.81 -4.19
C ARG A 196 9.41 14.66 -4.13
N ARG A 197 9.34 13.98 -2.99
CA ARG A 197 8.29 12.97 -2.74
C ARG A 197 6.91 13.58 -2.99
N TRP A 198 6.09 12.86 -3.75
CA TRP A 198 4.68 13.15 -3.93
C TRP A 198 3.86 12.23 -3.04
N SER A 199 3.98 12.44 -1.73
CA SER A 199 3.37 11.60 -0.70
C SER A 199 1.91 11.91 -0.49
N ARG A 200 1.58 13.18 -0.62
CA ARG A 200 0.20 13.57 -0.60
C ARG A 200 -0.34 13.51 -1.99
N PRO A 201 -1.55 13.05 -2.11
CA PRO A 201 -2.44 13.66 -3.03
C PRO A 201 -2.57 15.12 -2.60
N THR A 202 -1.56 15.97 -2.89
CA THR A 202 -1.56 17.38 -2.44
C THR A 202 -2.82 18.13 -2.90
N PRO A 203 -3.49 17.82 -4.03
CA PRO A 203 -4.85 18.27 -4.26
C PRO A 203 -5.91 17.48 -3.49
N ILE A 204 -5.66 16.21 -3.15
CA ILE A 204 -6.65 15.30 -2.59
C ILE A 204 -6.85 15.53 -1.08
N CYS A 205 -5.79 15.77 -0.30
CA CYS A 205 -5.91 16.07 1.12
C CYS A 205 -5.90 17.58 1.44
N ALA A 206 -5.51 18.44 0.51
CA ALA A 206 -5.49 19.88 0.74
C ALA A 206 -6.92 20.45 0.82
N ARG A 207 -7.85 19.92 0.00
CA ARG A 207 -9.23 20.37 0.02
C ARG A 207 -9.95 20.02 1.33
N PRO A 208 -9.87 18.78 1.87
CA PRO A 208 -10.43 18.45 3.17
C PRO A 208 -9.91 19.29 4.35
N LEU A 209 -8.67 19.77 4.27
CA LEU A 209 -8.08 20.56 5.35
C LEU A 209 -8.44 22.05 5.30
N THR A 210 -8.80 22.55 4.12
CA THR A 210 -9.12 23.96 3.88
C THR A 210 -10.60 24.23 3.66
N ASP A 211 -11.38 23.18 3.36
CA ASP A 211 -12.80 23.26 3.07
C ASP A 211 -13.62 23.22 4.38
N PRO A 212 -14.54 24.17 4.62
CA PRO A 212 -15.39 24.18 5.80
C PRO A 212 -16.31 22.95 5.91
N THR A 213 -16.52 22.20 4.82
CA THR A 213 -17.34 20.97 4.79
C THR A 213 -16.55 19.72 5.20
N SER A 214 -15.22 19.79 5.26
CA SER A 214 -14.36 18.68 5.67
C SER A 214 -13.46 19.08 6.83
N ARG A 215 -13.28 18.16 7.78
CA ARG A 215 -12.43 18.37 8.96
C ARG A 215 -11.45 17.23 9.12
N TYR A 216 -10.19 17.58 9.28
CA TYR A 216 -9.15 16.69 9.77
C TYR A 216 -9.03 16.82 11.27
N ALA A 217 -9.08 15.72 11.99
CA ALA A 217 -8.84 15.68 13.42
C ALA A 217 -7.76 14.64 13.74
N PRO A 218 -6.58 15.07 14.24
CA PRO A 218 -5.62 14.13 14.78
C PRO A 218 -6.20 13.52 16.07
N VAL A 219 -6.26 12.19 16.11
CA VAL A 219 -6.74 11.45 17.28
C VAL A 219 -5.54 10.93 18.06
N PRO A 220 -5.36 11.29 19.35
CA PRO A 220 -4.31 10.71 20.16
C PRO A 220 -4.46 9.18 20.21
N TRP A 221 -3.51 8.45 19.68
CA TRP A 221 -3.44 7.02 19.81
C TRP A 221 -3.01 6.66 21.23
N GLN A 222 -3.96 6.25 22.07
CA GLN A 222 -3.64 5.56 23.30
C GLN A 222 -3.36 4.09 22.96
N GLN A 223 -2.10 3.71 23.05
CA GLN A 223 -1.72 2.31 23.05
C GLN A 223 -2.40 1.68 24.26
N ARG A 224 -3.50 0.95 24.03
CA ARG A 224 -4.02 0.07 25.08
C ARG A 224 -2.91 -0.97 25.29
N SER A 225 -2.23 -0.86 26.44
CA SER A 225 -1.43 -1.96 26.95
C SER A 225 -2.36 -3.14 27.01
N ARG A 226 -2.23 -4.10 26.10
CA ARG A 226 -2.84 -5.41 26.31
C ARG A 226 -2.16 -5.95 27.55
N SER A 227 -2.89 -5.96 28.66
CA SER A 227 -2.56 -6.85 29.75
C SER A 227 -2.42 -8.24 29.15
N THR A 228 -1.34 -8.91 29.48
CA THR A 228 -0.98 -10.25 28.99
C THR A 228 -1.90 -11.35 29.51
N ASP A 229 -3.14 -11.03 29.83
CA ASP A 229 -4.14 -11.98 30.26
C ASP A 229 -4.92 -12.52 29.06
N HIS A 230 -4.58 -13.75 28.73
CA HIS A 230 -5.32 -14.71 27.93
C HIS A 230 -5.46 -14.39 26.43
N ALA A 231 -4.40 -14.64 25.69
CA ALA A 231 -4.57 -15.15 24.33
C ALA A 231 -5.28 -16.54 24.46
N ARG A 232 -6.59 -16.56 24.33
CA ARG A 232 -7.29 -17.79 24.02
C ARG A 232 -6.71 -18.32 22.72
N PRO A 233 -6.20 -19.56 22.67
CA PRO A 233 -5.85 -20.16 21.39
C PRO A 233 -7.11 -20.16 20.53
N ALA A 234 -7.00 -19.67 19.29
CA ALA A 234 -8.07 -19.78 18.33
C ALA A 234 -8.47 -21.25 18.24
N SER A 235 -9.71 -21.58 18.57
CA SER A 235 -10.24 -22.91 18.36
C SER A 235 -10.12 -23.23 16.87
N PRO A 236 -9.64 -24.44 16.50
CA PRO A 236 -9.59 -24.82 15.10
C PRO A 236 -11.00 -24.76 14.54
N ILE A 237 -11.17 -24.03 13.45
CA ILE A 237 -12.44 -24.01 12.71
C ILE A 237 -12.61 -25.42 12.15
N SER A 238 -13.50 -26.21 12.73
CA SER A 238 -13.91 -27.48 12.16
C SER A 238 -14.77 -27.19 10.93
N GLY A 239 -14.17 -27.28 9.75
CA GLY A 239 -14.89 -27.26 8.50
C GLY A 239 -15.64 -28.58 8.35
N THR A 240 -16.94 -28.54 8.27
CA THR A 240 -17.77 -29.65 7.77
C THR A 240 -17.90 -29.48 6.26
N ASP A 241 -17.72 -30.57 5.51
CA ASP A 241 -18.05 -30.59 4.11
C ASP A 241 -19.58 -30.46 3.90
N ARG A 242 -20.01 -30.22 2.66
CA ARG A 242 -21.43 -30.09 2.34
C ARG A 242 -22.27 -31.35 2.63
N SER A 243 -21.67 -32.46 3.09
CA SER A 243 -22.33 -33.71 3.43
C SER A 243 -22.44 -33.95 4.95
N GLY A 244 -21.94 -33.00 5.77
CA GLY A 244 -22.09 -33.08 7.25
C GLY A 244 -21.16 -34.08 7.93
N ARG A 245 -20.11 -34.56 7.29
CA ARG A 245 -19.15 -35.50 7.92
C ARG A 245 -17.91 -34.78 8.42
N PRO A 246 -17.38 -35.09 9.62
CA PRO A 246 -16.15 -34.53 10.14
C PRO A 246 -14.94 -35.05 9.34
N THR A 247 -14.07 -34.15 8.88
CA THR A 247 -12.78 -34.50 8.25
C THR A 247 -11.76 -34.90 9.32
N PRO A 248 -10.98 -35.98 9.11
CA PRO A 248 -9.98 -36.40 10.09
C PRO A 248 -8.81 -35.42 10.15
N ALA A 249 -8.35 -35.13 11.37
CA ALA A 249 -7.21 -34.27 11.66
C ALA A 249 -5.95 -34.69 10.90
N GLY A 250 -5.29 -33.73 10.27
CA GLY A 250 -4.14 -33.93 9.41
C GLY A 250 -2.97 -34.63 10.11
N ARG A 251 -2.36 -35.55 9.38
CA ARG A 251 -1.13 -36.25 9.78
C ARG A 251 0.04 -35.25 9.83
N SER A 252 0.79 -35.32 10.89
CA SER A 252 2.09 -34.66 11.03
C SER A 252 3.07 -35.18 9.98
N CYS A 253 3.63 -34.31 9.13
CA CYS A 253 4.77 -34.65 8.30
C CYS A 253 6.02 -34.73 9.14
N SER A 254 6.57 -35.93 9.35
CA SER A 254 7.92 -36.14 9.84
C SER A 254 8.90 -36.02 8.68
N ALA A 255 9.97 -35.27 8.88
CA ALA A 255 11.05 -35.11 7.92
C ALA A 255 11.89 -36.39 7.84
N ALA A 256 11.94 -37.01 6.67
CA ALA A 256 13.04 -37.86 6.22
C ALA A 256 12.80 -38.34 4.78
N ASP A 257 13.44 -37.74 3.80
CA ASP A 257 14.07 -38.38 2.65
C ASP A 257 14.49 -37.32 1.62
N PRO A 258 15.79 -37.14 1.32
CA PRO A 258 16.25 -36.13 0.37
C PRO A 258 16.16 -36.54 -1.11
N SER A 259 15.55 -37.67 -1.46
CA SER A 259 15.54 -38.21 -2.84
C SER A 259 14.25 -37.97 -3.63
N THR A 260 13.22 -37.33 -3.07
CA THR A 260 11.98 -37.02 -3.78
C THR A 260 11.83 -35.53 -4.03
N ARG A 261 11.62 -35.16 -5.29
CA ARG A 261 11.34 -33.77 -5.72
C ARG A 261 10.15 -33.20 -4.93
N PRO A 262 10.21 -31.95 -4.49
CA PRO A 262 9.09 -31.35 -3.78
C PRO A 262 7.94 -31.08 -4.77
N SER A 263 6.85 -31.81 -4.63
CA SER A 263 5.56 -31.39 -5.15
C SER A 263 5.03 -30.27 -4.28
N CYS A 264 4.66 -29.19 -4.92
CA CYS A 264 4.16 -27.94 -4.34
C CYS A 264 3.07 -28.20 -3.29
N CYS A 265 3.36 -27.82 -2.03
CA CYS A 265 2.36 -27.78 -0.98
C CYS A 265 1.55 -26.49 -1.18
N SER A 266 0.32 -26.61 -1.66
CA SER A 266 -0.64 -25.51 -1.70
C SER A 266 -0.98 -25.09 -0.28
N CYS A 267 -0.52 -23.95 0.16
CA CYS A 267 -1.09 -23.26 1.33
C CYS A 267 -2.50 -22.79 0.96
N ARG A 268 -3.50 -23.43 1.53
CA ARG A 268 -4.84 -22.85 1.65
C ARG A 268 -4.89 -22.05 2.95
N ALA A 269 -5.21 -20.75 2.82
CA ALA A 269 -5.57 -19.88 3.93
C ALA A 269 -6.93 -20.29 4.53
#